data_942c66167a894ac7a0e53794ab7288fe
#
_entry.id   942c66167a894ac7a0e53794ab7288fe
#
_cell.length_a   1.000
_cell.length_b   1.000
_cell.length_c   1.000
_cell.angle_alpha   90.00
_cell.angle_beta   90.00
_cell.angle_gamma   90.00
#
_symmetry.space_group_name_H-M   'P 1'
#
loop_
_entity.id
_entity.type
_entity.pdbx_description
1 polymer ?
#
loop_
_entity_poly.entity_id
_entity_poly.type
_entity_poly.pdbx_seq_one_letter_code
_entity_poly.pdbx_strand_id
1 'polypeptide(L)'
;MKHKTITFWSLLFACGLLNAQTGPAEAGSVYQLKPDDPEAYFFTEENYGIRADGEMDVSDALQSAINKVKTEKNFGILFIPEGRYRITRTIYIPAAIRLIGYGKNRPEFILKKNTPGYQEEVESDKGRANYMFWFTGGVVIEGSEPRDASAGTFYSAISNINFTIEGGNPHAVALRTHFAQHGFVSHVVINIGEAKA
;
A
#
# COMPACT_ATOMS: atom_id res chain seq x y z
N MET A 1 -76.42 12.96 32.97
CA MET A 1 -75.26 12.08 32.90
C MET A 1 -74.45 12.48 31.67
N LYS A 2 -73.25 13.06 31.85
CA LYS A 2 -72.41 13.53 30.78
C LYS A 2 -71.32 12.51 30.56
N HIS A 3 -71.30 11.82 29.41
CA HIS A 3 -70.20 10.91 28.99
C HIS A 3 -69.03 11.74 28.48
N LYS A 4 -67.85 11.60 29.12
CA LYS A 4 -66.57 12.12 28.64
C LYS A 4 -65.91 11.05 27.80
N THR A 5 -65.73 11.33 26.50
CA THR A 5 -64.97 10.52 25.58
C THR A 5 -63.48 10.83 25.76
N ILE A 6 -62.67 9.83 26.14
CA ILE A 6 -61.22 9.97 26.22
C ILE A 6 -60.64 9.49 24.88
N THR A 7 -60.03 10.42 24.15
CA THR A 7 -59.34 10.14 22.89
C THR A 7 -57.90 9.74 23.23
N PHE A 8 -57.53 8.50 22.93
CA PHE A 8 -56.16 7.99 23.08
C PHE A 8 -55.37 8.40 21.83
N TRP A 9 -54.37 9.24 22.01
CA TRP A 9 -53.38 9.54 20.97
C TRP A 9 -52.27 8.51 21.07
N SER A 10 -52.19 7.62 20.04
CA SER A 10 -51.06 6.70 19.88
C SER A 10 -49.92 7.42 19.24
N LEU A 11 -48.85 7.68 19.97
CA LEU A 11 -47.58 8.14 19.44
C LEU A 11 -46.88 6.95 18.79
N LEU A 12 -46.86 6.92 17.45
CA LEU A 12 -46.00 6.01 16.69
C LEU A 12 -44.56 6.53 16.75
N PHE A 13 -43.73 5.86 17.53
CA PHE A 13 -42.29 6.03 17.49
C PHE A 13 -41.76 5.34 16.22
N ALA A 14 -41.49 6.11 15.18
CA ALA A 14 -40.73 5.60 14.03
C ALA A 14 -39.26 5.43 14.44
N CYS A 15 -38.89 4.21 14.78
CA CYS A 15 -37.50 3.82 15.00
C CYS A 15 -36.81 3.80 13.63
N GLY A 16 -36.18 4.91 13.25
CA GLY A 16 -35.33 4.99 12.07
C GLY A 16 -34.14 4.07 12.27
N LEU A 17 -34.09 2.97 11.54
CA LEU A 17 -32.89 2.14 11.39
C LEU A 17 -31.82 3.00 10.70
N LEU A 18 -30.94 3.58 11.49
CA LEU A 18 -29.66 4.08 11.00
C LEU A 18 -28.86 2.85 10.55
N ASN A 19 -28.87 2.56 9.26
CA ASN A 19 -27.87 1.70 8.67
C ASN A 19 -26.52 2.42 8.78
N ALA A 20 -25.81 2.20 9.86
CA ALA A 20 -24.38 2.48 9.91
C ALA A 20 -23.73 1.52 8.90
N GLN A 21 -23.43 2.01 7.71
CA GLN A 21 -22.48 1.36 6.82
C GLN A 21 -21.12 1.41 7.54
N THR A 22 -20.80 0.35 8.26
CA THR A 22 -19.44 0.11 8.73
C THR A 22 -18.60 -0.41 7.55
N GLY A 23 -18.33 0.47 6.59
CA GLY A 23 -17.15 0.29 5.76
C GLY A 23 -15.93 0.32 6.68
N PRO A 24 -14.84 -0.40 6.35
CA PRO A 24 -13.63 -0.31 7.15
C PRO A 24 -13.30 1.19 7.28
N ALA A 25 -13.14 1.67 8.51
CA ALA A 25 -12.76 3.04 8.76
C ALA A 25 -11.49 3.29 7.96
N GLU A 26 -11.54 4.23 7.01
CA GLU A 26 -10.33 4.67 6.33
C GLU A 26 -9.41 5.20 7.42
N ALA A 27 -8.45 4.36 7.80
CA ALA A 27 -7.50 4.73 8.81
C ALA A 27 -6.64 5.86 8.24
N GLY A 28 -6.89 7.08 8.71
CA GLY A 28 -6.22 8.28 8.24
C GLY A 28 -4.70 8.16 8.31
N SER A 29 -4.02 9.05 7.60
CA SER A 29 -2.56 9.12 7.65
C SER A 29 -2.07 9.49 9.04
N VAL A 30 -1.03 8.81 9.53
CA VAL A 30 -0.38 9.11 10.81
C VAL A 30 0.76 10.11 10.66
N TYR A 31 1.24 10.34 9.43
CA TYR A 31 2.28 11.31 9.10
C TYR A 31 1.71 12.36 8.13
N GLN A 32 1.01 13.35 8.68
CA GLN A 32 0.27 14.32 7.86
C GLN A 32 1.15 15.42 7.25
N LEU A 33 2.28 15.71 7.85
CA LEU A 33 3.17 16.77 7.38
C LEU A 33 4.31 16.19 6.54
N LYS A 34 4.71 16.93 5.51
CA LYS A 34 5.94 16.64 4.78
C LYS A 34 7.12 16.79 5.74
N PRO A 35 8.02 15.79 5.82
CA PRO A 35 9.23 15.94 6.60
C PRO A 35 10.07 17.14 6.13
N ASP A 36 10.54 17.94 7.09
CA ASP A 36 11.42 19.06 6.84
C ASP A 36 12.89 18.61 7.01
N ASP A 37 13.37 17.89 6.00
CA ASP A 37 14.74 17.38 5.95
C ASP A 37 15.30 17.61 4.54
N PRO A 38 16.29 18.46 4.35
CA PRO A 38 16.88 18.75 3.05
C PRO A 38 17.63 17.55 2.43
N GLU A 39 18.01 16.57 3.24
CA GLU A 39 18.66 15.33 2.79
C GLU A 39 17.67 14.20 2.48
N ALA A 40 16.37 14.43 2.67
CA ALA A 40 15.34 13.43 2.45
C ALA A 40 15.07 13.20 0.97
N TYR A 41 14.77 11.95 0.62
CA TYR A 41 14.32 11.55 -0.71
C TYR A 41 12.81 11.52 -0.76
N PHE A 42 12.23 12.22 -1.73
CA PHE A 42 10.79 12.30 -1.93
C PHE A 42 10.41 11.78 -3.31
N PHE A 43 9.47 10.85 -3.37
CA PHE A 43 8.91 10.31 -4.61
C PHE A 43 7.83 11.22 -5.15
N THR A 44 8.21 12.31 -5.78
CA THR A 44 7.30 13.36 -6.26
C THR A 44 7.29 13.45 -7.79
N GLU A 45 6.26 14.10 -8.31
CA GLU A 45 6.16 14.43 -9.73
C GLU A 45 7.38 15.22 -10.22
N GLU A 46 7.81 16.22 -9.45
CA GLU A 46 8.96 17.05 -9.76
C GLU A 46 10.25 16.25 -9.90
N ASN A 47 10.48 15.28 -9.00
CA ASN A 47 11.73 14.53 -8.96
C ASN A 47 11.79 13.38 -9.96
N TYR A 48 10.64 12.82 -10.36
CA TYR A 48 10.57 11.58 -11.14
C TYR A 48 9.65 11.64 -12.35
N GLY A 49 9.03 12.79 -12.64
CA GLY A 49 8.13 12.96 -13.80
C GLY A 49 6.89 12.08 -13.77
N ILE A 50 6.44 11.71 -12.59
CA ILE A 50 5.30 10.83 -12.37
C ILE A 50 4.00 11.62 -12.17
N ARG A 51 2.86 10.93 -12.25
CA ARG A 51 1.57 11.43 -11.74
C ARG A 51 1.01 10.42 -10.74
N ALA A 52 0.59 10.95 -9.60
CA ALA A 52 -0.03 10.16 -8.54
C ALA A 52 -1.56 10.09 -8.71
N ASP A 53 -2.01 9.81 -9.94
CA ASP A 53 -3.42 9.80 -10.37
C ASP A 53 -4.05 8.39 -10.35
N GLY A 54 -3.25 7.35 -10.14
CA GLY A 54 -3.65 5.95 -10.19
C GLY A 54 -3.75 5.38 -11.60
N GLU A 55 -3.40 6.14 -12.65
CA GLU A 55 -3.47 5.70 -14.04
C GLU A 55 -2.09 5.53 -14.67
N MET A 56 -1.17 6.46 -14.40
CA MET A 56 0.20 6.36 -14.86
C MET A 56 0.92 5.18 -14.18
N ASP A 57 1.56 4.32 -14.97
CA ASP A 57 2.46 3.30 -14.42
C ASP A 57 3.72 3.96 -13.86
N VAL A 58 3.95 3.81 -12.58
CA VAL A 58 5.11 4.40 -11.88
C VAL A 58 6.16 3.36 -11.50
N SER A 59 6.03 2.12 -11.97
CA SER A 59 6.90 1.00 -11.55
C SER A 59 8.38 1.29 -11.74
N ASP A 60 8.76 1.78 -12.91
CA ASP A 60 10.18 2.05 -13.24
C ASP A 60 10.71 3.24 -12.45
N ALA A 61 9.92 4.29 -12.33
CA ALA A 61 10.27 5.48 -11.56
C ALA A 61 10.45 5.15 -10.07
N LEU A 62 9.54 4.34 -9.51
CA LEU A 62 9.62 3.92 -8.11
C LEU A 62 10.83 3.04 -7.85
N GLN A 63 11.10 2.06 -8.72
CA GLN A 63 12.28 1.21 -8.60
C GLN A 63 13.58 2.02 -8.70
N SER A 64 13.63 2.99 -9.62
CA SER A 64 14.75 3.90 -9.78
C SER A 64 14.96 4.76 -8.52
N ALA A 65 13.88 5.29 -7.95
CA ALA A 65 13.95 6.07 -6.70
C ALA A 65 14.50 5.25 -5.54
N ILE A 66 14.01 4.02 -5.35
CA ILE A 66 14.49 3.10 -4.31
C ILE A 66 15.98 2.78 -4.51
N ASN A 67 16.37 2.46 -5.73
CA ASN A 67 17.76 2.13 -6.06
C ASN A 67 18.68 3.34 -5.85
N LYS A 68 18.22 4.55 -6.17
CA LYS A 68 18.97 5.80 -5.90
C LYS A 68 19.24 5.97 -4.42
N VAL A 69 18.23 5.86 -3.56
CA VAL A 69 18.43 5.95 -2.09
C VAL A 69 19.43 4.89 -1.63
N LYS A 70 19.31 3.66 -2.13
CA LYS A 70 20.24 2.57 -1.77
C LYS A 70 21.67 2.85 -2.20
N THR A 71 21.88 3.35 -3.41
CA THR A 71 23.20 3.63 -3.97
C THR A 71 23.89 4.81 -3.29
N GLU A 72 23.15 5.88 -3.02
CA GLU A 72 23.70 7.13 -2.49
C GLU A 72 23.89 7.11 -0.98
N LYS A 73 23.00 6.42 -0.25
CA LYS A 73 22.99 6.41 1.23
C LYS A 73 23.25 5.04 1.83
N ASN A 74 23.12 3.95 1.06
CA ASN A 74 23.14 2.54 1.51
C ASN A 74 22.06 2.21 2.57
N PHE A 75 21.63 3.20 3.34
CA PHE A 75 20.64 3.15 4.40
C PHE A 75 19.79 4.42 4.32
N GLY A 76 18.50 4.32 4.07
CA GLY A 76 17.71 5.52 3.88
C GLY A 76 16.21 5.34 3.83
N ILE A 77 15.53 6.47 3.70
CA ILE A 77 14.08 6.56 3.63
C ILE A 77 13.70 7.20 2.30
N LEU A 78 12.77 6.59 1.59
CA LEU A 78 12.03 7.22 0.51
C LEU A 78 10.66 7.63 1.03
N PHE A 79 10.41 8.92 1.09
CA PHE A 79 9.11 9.47 1.46
C PHE A 79 8.18 9.52 0.26
N ILE A 80 6.96 9.02 0.45
CA ILE A 80 5.96 8.91 -0.61
C ILE A 80 4.77 9.80 -0.24
N PRO A 81 4.52 10.87 -0.99
CA PRO A 81 3.39 11.76 -0.73
C PRO A 81 2.05 11.07 -0.95
N GLU A 82 1.01 11.63 -0.34
CA GLU A 82 -0.38 11.28 -0.64
C GLU A 82 -0.62 11.23 -2.15
N GLY A 83 -1.34 10.20 -2.59
CA GLY A 83 -1.68 9.99 -3.97
C GLY A 83 -1.98 8.53 -4.29
N ARG A 84 -2.32 8.27 -5.55
CA ARG A 84 -2.60 6.93 -6.06
C ARG A 84 -1.55 6.55 -7.09
N TYR A 85 -0.88 5.43 -6.88
CA TYR A 85 0.29 5.01 -7.64
C TYR A 85 0.04 3.65 -8.28
N ARG A 86 -0.21 3.62 -9.59
CA ARG A 86 -0.36 2.38 -10.32
C ARG A 86 1.00 1.73 -10.52
N ILE A 87 1.09 0.43 -10.22
CA ILE A 87 2.24 -0.41 -10.57
C ILE A 87 1.78 -1.58 -11.45
N THR A 88 2.69 -2.10 -12.27
CA THR A 88 2.42 -3.19 -13.20
C THR A 88 3.39 -4.36 -13.05
N ARG A 89 4.35 -4.26 -12.15
CA ARG A 89 5.34 -5.30 -11.85
C ARG A 89 5.80 -5.25 -10.40
N THR A 90 6.48 -6.29 -9.97
CA THR A 90 7.10 -6.34 -8.64
C THR A 90 8.11 -5.21 -8.44
N ILE A 91 8.00 -4.55 -7.30
CA ILE A 91 8.94 -3.54 -6.81
C ILE A 91 9.84 -4.19 -5.77
N TYR A 92 11.14 -4.19 -6.01
CA TYR A 92 12.13 -4.76 -5.11
C TYR A 92 12.67 -3.70 -4.16
N ILE A 93 12.65 -4.01 -2.87
CA ILE A 93 13.09 -3.08 -1.82
C ILE A 93 14.32 -3.70 -1.14
N PRO A 94 15.53 -3.21 -1.45
CA PRO A 94 16.76 -3.78 -0.88
C PRO A 94 16.88 -3.50 0.62
N ALA A 95 17.75 -4.28 1.28
CA ALA A 95 18.02 -4.16 2.71
C ALA A 95 18.30 -2.71 3.14
N ALA A 96 17.82 -2.34 4.31
CA ALA A 96 18.00 -1.03 4.95
C ALA A 96 17.30 0.16 4.24
N ILE A 97 16.35 -0.11 3.35
CA ILE A 97 15.49 0.91 2.76
C ILE A 97 14.12 0.88 3.43
N ARG A 98 13.62 2.06 3.74
CA ARG A 98 12.30 2.30 4.34
C ARG A 98 11.45 3.12 3.39
N LEU A 99 10.20 2.70 3.21
CA LEU A 99 9.19 3.45 2.47
C LEU A 99 8.18 4.03 3.48
N ILE A 100 8.06 5.34 3.52
CA ILE A 100 7.20 6.03 4.49
C ILE A 100 6.24 6.95 3.75
N GLY A 101 4.96 6.67 3.86
CA GLY A 101 3.92 7.53 3.31
C GLY A 101 3.69 8.77 4.16
N TYR A 102 3.32 9.90 3.53
CA TYR A 102 2.92 11.12 4.23
C TYR A 102 1.83 11.88 3.46
N GLY A 103 1.11 12.74 4.15
CA GLY A 103 0.01 13.54 3.63
C GLY A 103 -1.26 13.40 4.47
N LYS A 104 -2.32 14.05 4.08
CA LYS A 104 -3.62 13.96 4.76
C LYS A 104 -4.17 12.53 4.71
N ASN A 105 -4.04 11.88 3.54
CA ASN A 105 -4.37 10.48 3.33
C ASN A 105 -3.09 9.68 3.10
N ARG A 106 -3.16 8.37 3.32
CA ARG A 106 -2.05 7.48 2.99
C ARG A 106 -1.90 7.36 1.48
N PRO A 107 -0.68 7.37 0.93
CA PRO A 107 -0.47 6.97 -0.45
C PRO A 107 -0.96 5.54 -0.66
N GLU A 108 -1.52 5.27 -1.84
CA GLU A 108 -2.08 3.98 -2.21
C GLU A 108 -1.37 3.44 -3.44
N PHE A 109 -0.76 2.25 -3.34
CA PHE A 109 -0.26 1.52 -4.50
C PHE A 109 -1.33 0.58 -5.06
N ILE A 110 -1.55 0.65 -6.37
CA ILE A 110 -2.66 -0.02 -7.03
C ILE A 110 -2.14 -0.97 -8.09
N LEU A 111 -2.56 -2.24 -7.98
CA LEU A 111 -2.51 -3.20 -9.05
C LEU A 111 -3.87 -3.21 -9.74
N LYS A 112 -3.96 -2.62 -10.94
CA LYS A 112 -5.21 -2.52 -11.69
C LYS A 112 -5.73 -3.89 -12.11
N LYS A 113 -7.02 -3.92 -12.45
CA LYS A 113 -7.69 -5.13 -12.92
C LYS A 113 -6.94 -5.80 -14.07
N ASN A 114 -6.75 -7.12 -13.97
CA ASN A 114 -6.08 -7.93 -14.98
C ASN A 114 -4.67 -7.43 -15.36
N THR A 115 -3.89 -6.96 -14.39
CA THR A 115 -2.51 -6.55 -14.66
C THR A 115 -1.69 -7.76 -15.13
N PRO A 116 -1.06 -7.73 -16.31
CA PRO A 116 -0.29 -8.85 -16.84
C PRO A 116 0.77 -9.36 -15.85
N GLY A 117 0.93 -10.69 -15.77
CA GLY A 117 1.89 -11.32 -14.88
C GLY A 117 1.33 -11.67 -13.49
N TYR A 118 0.07 -11.35 -13.19
CA TYR A 118 -0.58 -11.67 -11.90
C TYR A 118 -1.77 -12.65 -12.04
N GLN A 119 -1.95 -13.26 -13.21
CA GLN A 119 -3.04 -14.21 -13.50
C GLN A 119 -2.62 -15.65 -13.27
N GLU A 120 -1.34 -15.97 -13.32
CA GLU A 120 -0.80 -17.32 -13.20
C GLU A 120 0.19 -17.39 -12.03
N GLU A 121 0.30 -18.59 -11.46
CA GLU A 121 1.32 -18.84 -10.45
C GLU A 121 2.72 -18.76 -11.06
N VAL A 122 3.59 -17.98 -10.44
CA VAL A 122 5.02 -18.00 -10.74
C VAL A 122 5.71 -18.90 -9.74
N GLU A 123 6.32 -19.98 -10.20
CA GLU A 123 7.20 -20.80 -9.36
C GLU A 123 8.47 -20.02 -9.04
N SER A 124 8.77 -19.91 -7.76
CA SER A 124 10.04 -19.42 -7.27
C SER A 124 10.45 -20.22 -6.06
N ASP A 125 11.71 -20.24 -5.74
CA ASP A 125 12.24 -20.83 -4.49
C ASP A 125 11.57 -20.26 -3.22
N LYS A 126 10.87 -19.15 -3.38
CA LYS A 126 10.23 -18.38 -2.29
C LYS A 126 8.73 -18.62 -2.18
N GLY A 127 8.18 -19.54 -2.96
CA GLY A 127 6.75 -19.81 -3.01
C GLY A 127 6.13 -19.36 -4.33
N ARG A 128 4.83 -19.58 -4.44
CA ARG A 128 4.05 -19.34 -5.66
C ARG A 128 3.22 -18.09 -5.53
N ALA A 129 3.84 -16.94 -5.72
CA ALA A 129 3.11 -15.69 -5.70
C ALA A 129 3.82 -14.59 -6.48
N ASN A 130 3.01 -13.70 -7.05
CA ASN A 130 3.49 -12.47 -7.67
C ASN A 130 3.34 -11.34 -6.66
N TYR A 131 4.45 -10.84 -6.15
CA TYR A 131 4.46 -9.79 -5.14
C TYR A 131 4.37 -8.41 -5.78
N MET A 132 3.53 -7.53 -5.22
CA MET A 132 3.57 -6.12 -5.55
C MET A 132 4.88 -5.50 -5.03
N PHE A 133 5.18 -5.71 -3.74
CA PHE A 133 6.41 -5.26 -3.11
C PHE A 133 7.14 -6.46 -2.49
N TRP A 134 8.42 -6.58 -2.82
CA TRP A 134 9.27 -7.65 -2.33
C TRP A 134 10.53 -7.09 -1.67
N PHE A 135 10.66 -7.29 -0.36
CA PHE A 135 11.86 -6.93 0.38
C PHE A 135 12.97 -7.95 0.13
N THR A 136 14.11 -7.47 -0.37
CA THR A 136 15.23 -8.30 -0.81
C THR A 136 16.49 -8.06 0.02
N GLY A 137 17.40 -9.02 0.03
CA GLY A 137 18.68 -8.92 0.74
C GLY A 137 19.68 -7.95 0.10
N GLY A 138 19.39 -7.40 -1.07
CA GLY A 138 20.22 -6.45 -1.82
C GLY A 138 19.51 -5.94 -3.05
N VAL A 139 20.16 -5.07 -3.81
CA VAL A 139 19.64 -4.58 -5.10
C VAL A 139 19.50 -5.76 -6.06
N VAL A 140 18.37 -5.83 -6.73
CA VAL A 140 18.12 -6.80 -7.79
C VAL A 140 18.69 -6.26 -9.09
N ILE A 141 19.57 -7.01 -9.70
CA ILE A 141 20.15 -6.70 -11.02
C ILE A 141 19.23 -7.30 -12.08
N GLU A 142 18.98 -6.56 -13.14
CA GLU A 142 18.15 -7.03 -14.26
C GLU A 142 18.67 -8.38 -14.79
N GLY A 143 17.76 -9.33 -14.98
CA GLY A 143 18.08 -10.68 -15.42
C GLY A 143 18.66 -11.60 -14.35
N SER A 144 18.80 -11.15 -13.10
CA SER A 144 19.20 -11.97 -11.96
C SER A 144 18.02 -12.41 -11.10
N GLU A 145 18.15 -13.56 -10.45
CA GLU A 145 17.22 -14.02 -9.43
C GLU A 145 17.25 -13.09 -8.21
N PRO A 146 16.09 -12.61 -7.73
CA PRO A 146 16.02 -11.80 -6.51
C PRO A 146 16.41 -12.62 -5.29
N ARG A 147 17.39 -12.16 -4.54
CA ARG A 147 17.72 -12.76 -3.25
C ARG A 147 16.73 -12.27 -2.20
N ASP A 148 15.95 -13.17 -1.65
CA ASP A 148 14.99 -12.85 -0.59
C ASP A 148 15.64 -12.16 0.61
N ALA A 149 14.88 -11.32 1.30
CA ALA A 149 15.24 -10.85 2.62
C ALA A 149 15.39 -12.06 3.58
N SER A 150 16.17 -11.90 4.63
CA SER A 150 16.49 -12.98 5.56
C SER A 150 16.78 -12.44 6.96
N ALA A 151 17.20 -13.31 7.87
CA ALA A 151 17.66 -12.96 9.22
C ALA A 151 18.82 -11.93 9.24
N GLY A 152 19.50 -11.70 8.11
CA GLY A 152 20.53 -10.66 7.95
C GLY A 152 20.04 -9.37 7.31
N THR A 153 18.74 -9.23 7.04
CA THR A 153 18.15 -8.03 6.41
C THR A 153 17.56 -7.13 7.48
N PHE A 154 18.32 -6.12 7.89
CA PHE A 154 17.94 -5.20 8.96
C PHE A 154 17.43 -3.86 8.43
N TYR A 155 16.71 -3.13 9.28
CA TYR A 155 16.29 -1.74 9.09
C TYR A 155 15.38 -1.48 7.88
N SER A 156 14.79 -2.51 7.32
CA SER A 156 13.81 -2.39 6.23
C SER A 156 12.42 -2.11 6.80
N ALA A 157 11.67 -1.23 6.17
CA ALA A 157 10.32 -0.94 6.66
C ALA A 157 9.38 -0.43 5.58
N ILE A 158 8.09 -0.57 5.87
CA ILE A 158 7.01 0.11 5.17
C ILE A 158 6.00 0.63 6.19
N SER A 159 5.62 1.89 6.07
CA SER A 159 4.69 2.51 7.00
C SER A 159 3.82 3.56 6.32
N ASN A 160 2.57 3.63 6.79
CA ASN A 160 1.61 4.64 6.36
C ASN A 160 1.34 4.61 4.84
N ILE A 161 1.23 3.41 4.27
CA ILE A 161 1.02 3.14 2.84
C ILE A 161 -0.09 2.10 2.70
N ASN A 162 -1.01 2.32 1.78
CA ASN A 162 -2.07 1.38 1.46
C ASN A 162 -1.79 0.65 0.15
N PHE A 163 -2.39 -0.53 -0.01
CA PHE A 163 -2.34 -1.34 -1.22
C PHE A 163 -3.74 -1.71 -1.66
N THR A 164 -3.96 -1.67 -2.97
CA THR A 164 -5.19 -2.19 -3.58
C THR A 164 -4.83 -3.15 -4.70
N ILE A 165 -5.36 -4.38 -4.62
CA ILE A 165 -5.31 -5.38 -5.67
C ILE A 165 -6.69 -5.44 -6.28
N GLU A 166 -6.87 -4.89 -7.49
CA GLU A 166 -8.14 -4.98 -8.20
C GLU A 166 -8.38 -6.39 -8.76
N GLY A 167 -9.63 -6.72 -9.05
CA GLY A 167 -10.04 -8.06 -9.53
C GLY A 167 -9.29 -8.54 -10.77
N GLY A 168 -9.25 -9.86 -10.99
CA GLY A 168 -8.55 -10.48 -12.11
C GLY A 168 -7.02 -10.62 -11.93
N ASN A 169 -6.54 -10.52 -10.68
CA ASN A 169 -5.16 -10.77 -10.29
C ASN A 169 -5.11 -11.86 -9.19
N PRO A 170 -5.58 -13.10 -9.48
CA PRO A 170 -5.80 -14.13 -8.45
C PRO A 170 -4.53 -14.58 -7.72
N HIS A 171 -3.36 -14.40 -8.32
CA HIS A 171 -2.09 -14.80 -7.74
C HIS A 171 -1.26 -13.62 -7.19
N ALA A 172 -1.85 -12.42 -7.15
CA ALA A 172 -1.18 -11.24 -6.60
C ALA A 172 -1.08 -11.30 -5.08
N VAL A 173 0.07 -10.93 -4.55
CA VAL A 173 0.32 -10.74 -3.12
C VAL A 173 0.87 -9.33 -2.89
N ALA A 174 0.30 -8.58 -1.96
CA ALA A 174 0.69 -7.19 -1.74
C ALA A 174 2.16 -7.08 -1.28
N LEU A 175 2.55 -7.85 -0.27
CA LEU A 175 3.86 -7.69 0.39
C LEU A 175 4.55 -9.04 0.62
N ARG A 176 5.85 -9.10 0.34
CA ARG A 176 6.75 -10.09 0.89
C ARG A 176 7.75 -9.42 1.82
N THR A 177 7.64 -9.74 3.12
CA THR A 177 8.40 -9.11 4.20
C THR A 177 9.09 -10.18 5.03
N HIS A 178 10.31 -10.56 4.67
CA HIS A 178 11.10 -11.57 5.38
C HIS A 178 12.38 -10.94 5.94
N PHE A 179 12.27 -9.72 6.45
CA PHE A 179 13.38 -9.01 7.07
C PHE A 179 13.42 -9.20 8.59
N ALA A 180 14.57 -8.89 9.20
CA ALA A 180 14.86 -9.12 10.60
C ALA A 180 14.71 -7.87 11.48
N GLN A 181 15.63 -7.68 12.44
CA GLN A 181 15.56 -6.66 13.48
C GLN A 181 15.52 -5.25 12.93
N HIS A 182 14.88 -4.36 13.69
CA HIS A 182 14.65 -2.96 13.35
C HIS A 182 13.87 -2.75 12.04
N GLY A 183 13.24 -3.83 11.54
CA GLY A 183 12.29 -3.78 10.44
C GLY A 183 10.86 -3.74 10.97
N PHE A 184 9.97 -3.09 10.21
CA PHE A 184 8.55 -3.05 10.59
C PHE A 184 7.63 -2.84 9.39
N VAL A 185 6.41 -3.35 9.53
CA VAL A 185 5.25 -3.01 8.71
C VAL A 185 4.23 -2.38 9.64
N SER A 186 3.82 -1.15 9.38
CA SER A 186 2.87 -0.47 10.25
C SER A 186 1.96 0.47 9.46
N HIS A 187 0.74 0.67 9.97
CA HIS A 187 -0.25 1.57 9.37
C HIS A 187 -0.46 1.28 7.86
N VAL A 188 -0.62 -0.01 7.55
CA VAL A 188 -0.86 -0.51 6.19
C VAL A 188 -2.27 -1.10 6.14
N VAL A 189 -3.00 -0.78 5.07
CA VAL A 189 -4.26 -1.42 4.71
C VAL A 189 -4.07 -2.09 3.36
N ILE A 190 -4.52 -3.34 3.23
CA ILE A 190 -4.50 -4.09 1.98
C ILE A 190 -5.93 -4.37 1.59
N ASN A 191 -6.38 -3.77 0.50
CA ASN A 191 -7.67 -3.98 -0.11
C ASN A 191 -7.53 -5.00 -1.24
N ILE A 192 -8.30 -6.07 -1.17
CA ILE A 192 -8.32 -7.10 -2.22
C ILE A 192 -9.70 -7.05 -2.86
N GLY A 193 -9.74 -6.72 -4.15
CA GLY A 193 -10.95 -6.75 -4.94
C GLY A 193 -11.46 -8.18 -5.12
N GLU A 194 -12.75 -8.32 -5.49
CA GLU A 194 -13.36 -9.62 -5.67
C GLU A 194 -12.54 -10.48 -6.66
N ALA A 195 -11.99 -11.59 -6.16
CA ALA A 195 -11.54 -12.67 -7.01
C ALA A 195 -12.78 -13.24 -7.68
N LYS A 196 -13.01 -12.94 -8.96
CA LYS A 196 -13.96 -13.75 -9.74
C LYS A 196 -13.31 -15.10 -9.94
N ALA A 197 -13.87 -16.10 -9.25
CA ALA A 197 -13.64 -17.50 -9.54
C ALA A 197 -13.94 -17.82 -11.02
#